data_cc353bce304931a48ad325b1595fb368
#
_entry.id   cc353bce304931a48ad325b1595fb368
#
_cell.length_a   1.000
_cell.length_b   1.000
_cell.length_c   1.000
_cell.angle_alpha   90.00
_cell.angle_beta   90.00
_cell.angle_gamma   90.00
#
_symmetry.space_group_name_H-M   'P 1'
#
loop_
_entity.id
_entity.type
_entity.pdbx_description
1 polymer ?
#
loop_
_entity_poly.entity_id
_entity_poly.type
_entity_poly.pdbx_seq_one_letter_code
_entity_poly.pdbx_strand_id
1 'polypeptide(L)'
;RLVGSEMCIRDRYCRDEGLRKYWDEYSYPYHKNGEGNNSFRSAMTNKVQKKVDARAYNHNQDSFTIENVIRWFDYWRERPGTGDRVSSGGVKIIFSDTNTHYRGVENYRRSGVTDAMRIPKDPFYAHQVMWDGWVDIENPRIHIVGHWNYKEDVVKPVYVVSSAEKVELFLNGKSLGNGQRDYHFLYTFKDVAFVPGKLEAVGYDKNGKECCRAELQTAGKPEQIKLSVIQSPKGWKADGADMVLLQVEVMDKDGRRCPLANDLIHFDVEGPAEWRGGIAQGKDNYILSKDLPVECGINRALIRSLTTPGTVRITAKADGLQSAEISLSSAPVEVKNGLSNYIPGDELEGRLTRGETPLTPSYKDTKVDVNILSAVAGANQDEAIKSFDDNELSEWKNDGRLNSAWIT
;
A
#
# COMPACT_ATOMS: atom_id res chain seq x y z
N ARG A 1 5.84 -16.14 28.31
CA ARG A 1 7.11 -16.75 27.93
C ARG A 1 7.07 -16.98 26.43
N LEU A 2 7.94 -16.31 25.69
CA LEU A 2 8.08 -16.50 24.26
C LEU A 2 9.02 -17.69 24.06
N VAL A 3 8.47 -18.83 23.70
CA VAL A 3 9.27 -20.04 23.46
C VAL A 3 9.94 -19.92 22.09
N GLY A 4 11.26 -19.99 22.06
CA GLY A 4 12.11 -19.49 21.00
C GLY A 4 12.00 -20.09 19.62
N SER A 5 11.56 -21.33 19.41
CA SER A 5 11.56 -21.95 18.08
C SER A 5 10.28 -21.73 17.27
N GLU A 6 9.21 -21.29 17.91
CA GLU A 6 7.92 -21.10 17.26
C GLU A 6 7.59 -19.65 16.91
N MET A 7 8.40 -18.72 17.37
CA MET A 7 8.37 -17.38 16.80
C MET A 7 9.05 -17.42 15.44
N CYS A 8 8.37 -17.89 14.44
CA CYS A 8 8.68 -17.48 13.09
C CYS A 8 8.48 -15.97 13.04
N ILE A 9 9.50 -15.25 13.49
CA ILE A 9 9.61 -13.81 13.22
C ILE A 9 9.82 -13.70 11.72
N ARG A 10 8.75 -13.75 10.98
CA ARG A 10 8.72 -13.16 9.67
C ARG A 10 8.73 -11.67 9.90
N ASP A 11 9.91 -11.15 10.22
CA ASP A 11 10.09 -9.74 10.52
C ASP A 11 9.62 -8.85 9.37
N ARG A 12 9.60 -9.38 8.14
CA ARG A 12 9.25 -8.64 6.94
C ARG A 12 8.59 -9.51 5.88
N TYR A 13 7.45 -9.09 5.38
CA TYR A 13 6.82 -9.65 4.18
C TYR A 13 6.84 -8.65 3.02
N CYS A 14 6.83 -9.16 1.81
CA CYS A 14 6.78 -8.43 0.54
C CYS A 14 7.80 -7.28 0.41
N ARG A 15 8.91 -7.58 -0.22
CA ARG A 15 9.94 -6.61 -0.66
C ARG A 15 9.92 -6.37 -2.18
N ASP A 16 8.89 -6.86 -2.83
CA ASP A 16 8.66 -6.65 -4.25
C ASP A 16 8.36 -5.19 -4.52
N GLU A 17 8.54 -4.77 -5.76
CA GLU A 17 8.39 -3.38 -6.17
C GLU A 17 7.24 -3.24 -7.17
N GLY A 18 6.45 -2.19 -7.03
CA GLY A 18 5.36 -1.85 -7.93
C GLY A 18 5.30 -0.35 -8.20
N LEU A 19 5.14 0.00 -9.46
CA LEU A 19 5.04 1.38 -9.91
C LEU A 19 3.63 1.91 -9.70
N ARG A 20 3.50 3.20 -9.37
CA ARG A 20 2.22 3.90 -9.45
C ARG A 20 1.94 4.41 -10.86
N LYS A 21 3.00 4.79 -11.57
CA LYS A 21 2.94 5.40 -12.91
C LYS A 21 2.30 4.53 -13.98
N TYR A 22 2.53 3.20 -13.90
CA TYR A 22 2.00 2.25 -14.86
C TYR A 22 0.93 1.40 -14.18
N TRP A 23 -0.27 1.36 -14.73
CA TRP A 23 -1.34 0.55 -14.20
C TRP A 23 -1.17 -0.93 -14.56
N ASP A 24 -1.13 -1.23 -15.86
CA ASP A 24 -0.99 -2.60 -16.34
C ASP A 24 -0.48 -2.63 -17.80
N GLU A 25 -0.38 -3.83 -18.36
CA GLU A 25 0.07 -4.04 -19.74
C GLU A 25 -1.02 -3.72 -20.80
N TYR A 26 -2.24 -3.43 -20.39
CA TYR A 26 -3.35 -3.13 -21.27
C TYR A 26 -3.62 -1.64 -21.46
N SER A 27 -3.01 -0.80 -20.64
CA SER A 27 -3.22 0.65 -20.66
C SER A 27 -1.92 1.44 -20.73
N TYR A 28 -1.95 2.54 -21.48
CA TYR A 28 -0.77 3.43 -21.59
C TYR A 28 -0.37 3.96 -20.21
N PRO A 29 0.92 3.97 -19.90
CA PRO A 29 2.10 3.68 -20.75
C PRO A 29 2.53 2.20 -20.82
N TYR A 30 1.65 1.24 -20.70
CA TYR A 30 1.85 -0.20 -20.96
C TYR A 30 3.00 -0.84 -20.19
N HIS A 31 2.95 -0.77 -18.88
CA HIS A 31 3.94 -1.45 -18.06
C HIS A 31 3.66 -2.96 -17.99
N LYS A 32 4.54 -3.75 -18.55
CA LYS A 32 4.48 -5.21 -18.42
C LYS A 32 5.06 -5.65 -17.09
N ASN A 33 4.41 -6.64 -16.50
CA ASN A 33 4.89 -7.26 -15.28
C ASN A 33 6.32 -7.82 -15.48
N GLY A 34 7.21 -7.48 -14.58
CA GLY A 34 8.61 -7.87 -14.65
C GLY A 34 9.52 -6.96 -15.51
N GLU A 35 9.01 -5.89 -16.10
CA GLU A 35 9.82 -4.87 -16.74
C GLU A 35 10.49 -3.96 -15.70
N GLY A 36 11.62 -3.38 -16.09
CA GLY A 36 12.38 -2.42 -15.31
C GLY A 36 13.75 -2.90 -14.88
N ASN A 37 14.36 -2.18 -13.93
CA ASN A 37 15.72 -2.48 -13.50
C ASN A 37 15.76 -3.76 -12.65
N ASN A 38 16.44 -4.76 -13.17
CA ASN A 38 16.66 -6.06 -12.53
C ASN A 38 18.07 -6.26 -12.01
N SER A 39 18.93 -5.25 -12.08
CA SER A 39 20.29 -5.35 -11.56
C SER A 39 20.32 -4.90 -10.10
N PHE A 40 20.79 -5.76 -9.26
CA PHE A 40 20.97 -5.49 -7.84
C PHE A 40 22.46 -5.59 -7.48
N ARG A 41 23.04 -4.50 -6.98
CA ARG A 41 24.39 -4.50 -6.45
C ARG A 41 24.34 -4.48 -4.94
N SER A 42 24.88 -5.50 -4.29
CA SER A 42 24.97 -5.50 -2.83
C SER A 42 25.86 -4.36 -2.37
N ALA A 43 25.33 -3.47 -1.54
CA ALA A 43 26.09 -2.40 -0.91
C ALA A 43 27.20 -2.92 0.02
N MET A 44 27.01 -4.14 0.60
CA MET A 44 27.97 -4.73 1.52
C MET A 44 29.18 -5.38 0.83
N THR A 45 28.99 -5.92 -0.36
CA THR A 45 30.04 -6.70 -1.04
C THR A 45 30.54 -6.04 -2.31
N ASN A 46 29.93 -4.97 -2.76
CA ASN A 46 30.17 -4.31 -4.06
C ASN A 46 30.17 -5.29 -5.26
N LYS A 47 29.62 -6.49 -5.08
CA LYS A 47 29.49 -7.50 -6.13
C LYS A 47 28.10 -7.39 -6.75
N VAL A 48 28.05 -7.49 -8.08
CA VAL A 48 26.78 -7.67 -8.78
C VAL A 48 26.22 -9.00 -8.34
N GLN A 49 25.10 -8.97 -7.62
CA GLN A 49 24.38 -10.20 -7.30
C GLN A 49 23.83 -10.81 -8.60
N LYS A 50 23.66 -12.12 -8.59
CA LYS A 50 23.07 -12.89 -9.68
C LYS A 50 21.84 -12.14 -10.20
N LYS A 51 21.74 -11.92 -11.52
CA LYS A 51 20.56 -11.31 -12.14
C LYS A 51 19.31 -11.96 -11.57
N VAL A 52 18.59 -11.21 -10.78
CA VAL A 52 17.26 -11.62 -10.34
C VAL A 52 16.32 -11.28 -11.50
N ASP A 53 15.46 -12.22 -11.88
CA ASP A 53 14.46 -11.96 -12.90
C ASP A 53 13.59 -10.79 -12.43
N ALA A 54 13.42 -9.78 -13.28
CA ALA A 54 12.59 -8.62 -12.97
C ALA A 54 11.15 -9.02 -12.58
N ARG A 55 10.65 -10.14 -13.09
CA ARG A 55 9.37 -10.73 -12.67
C ARG A 55 9.31 -11.12 -11.20
N ALA A 56 10.46 -11.28 -10.56
CA ALA A 56 10.49 -11.65 -9.15
C ALA A 56 10.16 -10.47 -8.21
N TYR A 57 10.26 -9.22 -8.67
CA TYR A 57 10.02 -8.07 -7.80
C TYR A 57 9.59 -6.76 -8.48
N ASN A 58 9.61 -6.66 -9.79
CA ASN A 58 9.09 -5.48 -10.52
C ASN A 58 7.70 -5.78 -11.06
N HIS A 59 6.69 -5.30 -10.39
CA HIS A 59 5.29 -5.58 -10.70
C HIS A 59 4.58 -4.34 -11.26
N ASN A 60 3.56 -4.56 -12.09
CA ASN A 60 2.51 -3.58 -12.31
C ASN A 60 1.59 -3.48 -11.10
N GLN A 61 0.60 -2.60 -11.11
CA GLN A 61 -0.30 -2.39 -9.96
C GLN A 61 -1.07 -3.67 -9.59
N ASP A 62 -1.60 -4.36 -10.58
CA ASP A 62 -2.40 -5.57 -10.38
C ASP A 62 -1.55 -6.66 -9.70
N SER A 63 -0.43 -7.03 -10.33
CA SER A 63 0.43 -8.10 -9.83
C SER A 63 1.11 -7.73 -8.49
N PHE A 64 1.41 -6.46 -8.25
CA PHE A 64 1.94 -6.00 -6.97
C PHE A 64 0.91 -6.18 -5.85
N THR A 65 -0.35 -5.88 -6.13
CA THR A 65 -1.44 -6.09 -5.19
C THR A 65 -1.62 -7.57 -4.88
N ILE A 66 -1.68 -8.41 -5.92
CA ILE A 66 -1.83 -9.86 -5.77
C ILE A 66 -0.70 -10.44 -4.93
N GLU A 67 0.55 -10.08 -5.23
CA GLU A 67 1.71 -10.56 -4.48
C GLU A 67 1.63 -10.15 -3.00
N ASN A 68 1.17 -8.93 -2.69
CA ASN A 68 0.96 -8.50 -1.32
C ASN A 68 -0.13 -9.33 -0.61
N VAL A 69 -1.22 -9.67 -1.31
CA VAL A 69 -2.30 -10.51 -0.75
C VAL A 69 -1.79 -11.92 -0.45
N ILE A 70 -1.07 -12.53 -1.40
CA ILE A 70 -0.51 -13.89 -1.23
C ILE A 70 0.41 -13.92 0.00
N ARG A 71 1.29 -12.95 0.15
CA ARG A 71 2.23 -12.90 1.27
C ARG A 71 1.56 -12.58 2.60
N TRP A 72 0.50 -11.77 2.60
CA TRP A 72 -0.30 -11.50 3.79
C TRP A 72 -1.10 -12.72 4.23
N PHE A 73 -1.57 -13.53 3.29
CA PHE A 73 -2.36 -14.73 3.57
C PHE A 73 -1.65 -15.69 4.53
N ASP A 74 -0.33 -15.83 4.43
CA ASP A 74 0.43 -16.66 5.35
C ASP A 74 0.28 -16.21 6.81
N TYR A 75 0.28 -14.89 7.06
CA TYR A 75 0.07 -14.33 8.40
C TYR A 75 -1.35 -14.52 8.90
N TRP A 76 -2.33 -14.30 8.01
CA TRP A 76 -3.72 -14.55 8.33
C TRP A 76 -3.96 -16.02 8.68
N ARG A 77 -3.40 -16.93 7.94
CA ARG A 77 -3.50 -18.38 8.15
C ARG A 77 -2.91 -18.82 9.50
N GLU A 78 -1.90 -18.13 9.99
CA GLU A 78 -1.26 -18.39 11.28
C GLU A 78 -2.01 -17.74 12.47
N ARG A 79 -3.10 -17.04 12.20
CA ARG A 79 -3.92 -16.45 13.26
C ARG A 79 -4.58 -17.56 14.11
N PRO A 80 -4.64 -17.41 15.47
CA PRO A 80 -5.31 -18.38 16.33
C PRO A 80 -6.75 -18.69 15.87
N GLY A 81 -7.09 -19.96 15.79
CA GLY A 81 -8.38 -20.45 15.30
C GLY A 81 -8.54 -20.48 13.79
N THR A 82 -7.54 -20.04 13.01
CA THR A 82 -7.57 -20.02 11.55
C THR A 82 -6.45 -20.83 10.89
N GLY A 83 -5.42 -21.21 11.62
CA GLY A 83 -4.27 -21.96 11.11
C GLY A 83 -3.59 -22.78 12.20
N ASP A 84 -2.47 -23.40 11.85
CA ASP A 84 -1.76 -24.35 12.70
C ASP A 84 -0.82 -23.71 13.72
N ARG A 85 -0.51 -22.43 13.52
CA ARG A 85 0.45 -21.68 14.33
C ARG A 85 -0.10 -20.33 14.74
N VAL A 86 0.47 -19.75 15.79
CA VAL A 86 0.21 -18.37 16.18
C VAL A 86 1.34 -17.49 15.65
N SER A 87 0.98 -16.55 14.78
CA SER A 87 1.89 -15.50 14.37
C SER A 87 1.74 -14.28 15.26
N SER A 88 2.86 -13.73 15.73
CA SER A 88 2.88 -12.45 16.46
C SER A 88 2.74 -11.23 15.55
N GLY A 89 2.61 -11.45 14.25
CA GLY A 89 2.40 -10.44 13.23
C GLY A 89 3.52 -10.36 12.21
N GLY A 90 3.41 -9.40 11.31
CA GLY A 90 4.39 -9.15 10.26
C GLY A 90 4.52 -7.67 9.95
N VAL A 91 5.68 -7.27 9.48
CA VAL A 91 5.98 -5.89 9.10
C VAL A 91 6.07 -5.78 7.58
N LYS A 92 5.23 -4.92 6.99
CA LYS A 92 5.35 -4.58 5.58
C LYS A 92 6.58 -3.69 5.36
N ILE A 93 7.49 -4.10 4.51
CA ILE A 93 8.49 -3.22 3.95
C ILE A 93 8.05 -2.84 2.56
N ILE A 94 7.61 -1.70 2.42
CA ILE A 94 7.61 -0.48 3.20
C ILE A 94 6.25 0.20 3.06
N PHE A 95 5.90 1.12 3.98
CA PHE A 95 4.66 1.89 3.86
C PHE A 95 4.70 2.83 2.65
N SER A 96 5.80 3.52 2.44
CA SER A 96 5.96 4.52 1.38
C SER A 96 7.22 4.28 0.57
N ASP A 97 7.15 4.52 -0.72
CA ASP A 97 8.35 4.58 -1.56
C ASP A 97 9.40 5.52 -0.98
N THR A 98 10.66 5.20 -1.20
CA THR A 98 11.78 5.99 -0.68
C THR A 98 12.79 6.27 -1.78
N ASN A 99 13.35 7.46 -1.77
CA ASN A 99 14.40 7.91 -2.68
C ASN A 99 15.82 7.83 -2.09
N THR A 100 15.98 7.18 -0.95
CA THR A 100 17.26 7.10 -0.22
C THR A 100 17.92 5.73 -0.29
N HIS A 101 17.24 4.73 -0.86
CA HIS A 101 17.72 3.36 -0.88
C HIS A 101 18.22 2.97 -2.27
N TYR A 102 19.54 2.87 -2.41
CA TYR A 102 20.18 2.49 -3.66
C TYR A 102 19.76 1.08 -4.12
N ARG A 103 19.30 0.99 -5.36
CA ARG A 103 18.91 -0.25 -6.03
C ARG A 103 19.52 -0.29 -7.44
N GLY A 104 20.80 -0.67 -7.53
CA GLY A 104 21.48 -0.71 -8.81
C GLY A 104 21.76 0.69 -9.36
N VAL A 105 21.09 1.09 -10.44
CA VAL A 105 21.27 2.41 -11.09
C VAL A 105 20.33 3.48 -10.54
N GLU A 106 19.35 3.10 -9.72
CA GLU A 106 18.34 4.00 -9.18
C GLU A 106 18.45 4.13 -7.66
N ASN A 107 18.38 5.36 -7.17
CA ASN A 107 18.28 5.66 -5.73
C ASN A 107 16.83 5.70 -5.23
N TYR A 108 15.95 4.99 -5.91
CA TYR A 108 14.53 4.99 -5.65
C TYR A 108 14.03 3.57 -5.45
N ARG A 109 13.31 3.34 -4.35
CA ARG A 109 12.70 2.07 -4.02
C ARG A 109 11.19 2.18 -4.07
N ARG A 110 10.54 1.28 -4.81
CA ARG A 110 9.10 1.28 -5.11
C ARG A 110 8.31 0.22 -4.34
N SER A 111 8.86 -0.27 -3.25
CA SER A 111 8.19 -1.31 -2.44
C SER A 111 7.08 -0.74 -1.52
N GLY A 112 6.82 0.56 -1.58
CA GLY A 112 5.78 1.21 -0.79
C GLY A 112 4.37 0.82 -1.23
N VAL A 113 3.46 0.74 -0.28
CA VAL A 113 2.01 0.67 -0.56
C VAL A 113 1.46 2.05 -0.93
N THR A 114 2.18 3.11 -0.60
CA THR A 114 2.00 4.46 -1.14
C THR A 114 3.24 4.88 -1.91
N ASP A 115 3.11 5.87 -2.79
CA ASP A 115 4.28 6.53 -3.34
C ASP A 115 4.96 7.43 -2.29
N ALA A 116 6.05 8.07 -2.67
CA ALA A 116 6.82 8.92 -1.76
C ALA A 116 6.08 10.20 -1.35
N MET A 117 5.08 10.64 -2.11
CA MET A 117 4.16 11.75 -1.76
C MET A 117 2.92 11.28 -0.99
N ARG A 118 2.91 10.04 -0.49
CA ARG A 118 1.81 9.41 0.23
C ARG A 118 0.53 9.24 -0.60
N ILE A 119 0.65 9.16 -1.93
CA ILE A 119 -0.48 8.80 -2.79
C ILE A 119 -0.63 7.28 -2.75
N PRO A 120 -1.80 6.75 -2.37
CA PRO A 120 -2.02 5.31 -2.30
C PRO A 120 -1.85 4.61 -3.64
N LYS A 121 -1.26 3.42 -3.61
CA LYS A 121 -1.33 2.41 -4.66
C LYS A 121 -2.39 1.38 -4.27
N ASP A 122 -2.80 0.51 -5.19
CA ASP A 122 -3.79 -0.53 -4.87
C ASP A 122 -3.44 -1.42 -3.67
N PRO A 123 -2.14 -1.80 -3.44
CA PRO A 123 -1.79 -2.56 -2.25
C PRO A 123 -2.09 -1.83 -0.92
N PHE A 124 -2.19 -0.50 -0.91
CA PHE A 124 -2.61 0.24 0.30
C PHE A 124 -4.04 -0.14 0.69
N TYR A 125 -4.96 -0.11 -0.27
CA TYR A 125 -6.35 -0.48 -0.03
C TYR A 125 -6.50 -1.97 0.25
N ALA A 126 -5.71 -2.82 -0.43
CA ALA A 126 -5.67 -4.25 -0.14
C ALA A 126 -5.24 -4.52 1.31
N HIS A 127 -4.24 -3.79 1.82
CA HIS A 127 -3.83 -3.92 3.24
C HIS A 127 -4.93 -3.46 4.20
N GLN A 128 -5.68 -2.38 3.88
CA GLN A 128 -6.83 -2.00 4.69
C GLN A 128 -7.87 -3.12 4.76
N VAL A 129 -8.21 -3.71 3.61
CA VAL A 129 -9.17 -4.84 3.54
C VAL A 129 -8.68 -6.03 4.37
N MET A 130 -7.43 -6.41 4.20
CA MET A 130 -6.86 -7.58 4.88
C MET A 130 -6.66 -7.37 6.37
N TRP A 131 -6.24 -6.16 6.77
CA TRP A 131 -6.09 -5.79 8.17
C TRP A 131 -7.44 -5.79 8.87
N ASP A 132 -8.45 -5.13 8.29
CA ASP A 132 -9.80 -5.11 8.85
C ASP A 132 -10.43 -6.51 8.85
N GLY A 133 -10.17 -7.32 7.84
CA GLY A 133 -10.55 -8.74 7.81
C GLY A 133 -9.88 -9.58 8.90
N TRP A 134 -8.83 -9.06 9.54
CA TRP A 134 -8.20 -9.68 10.71
C TRP A 134 -8.76 -9.15 12.03
N VAL A 135 -8.88 -7.81 12.17
CA VAL A 135 -9.15 -7.16 13.46
C VAL A 135 -10.57 -6.60 13.61
N ASP A 136 -11.30 -6.50 12.50
CA ASP A 136 -12.65 -5.92 12.43
C ASP A 136 -13.51 -6.70 11.43
N ILE A 137 -13.65 -8.00 11.67
CA ILE A 137 -14.34 -8.92 10.78
C ILE A 137 -15.84 -8.64 10.65
N GLU A 138 -16.41 -7.87 11.57
CA GLU A 138 -17.80 -7.46 11.58
C GLU A 138 -18.10 -6.38 10.52
N ASN A 139 -17.08 -5.67 10.05
CA ASN A 139 -17.17 -4.59 9.06
C ASN A 139 -16.36 -4.91 7.79
N PRO A 140 -16.83 -5.84 6.95
CA PRO A 140 -16.12 -6.24 5.74
C PRO A 140 -15.87 -5.07 4.80
N ARG A 141 -14.70 -5.09 4.15
CA ARG A 141 -14.31 -4.12 3.13
C ARG A 141 -14.06 -4.78 1.80
N ILE A 142 -14.05 -3.94 0.77
CA ILE A 142 -13.85 -4.37 -0.61
C ILE A 142 -13.10 -3.30 -1.39
N HIS A 143 -12.22 -3.71 -2.30
CA HIS A 143 -11.51 -2.83 -3.22
C HIS A 143 -11.34 -3.51 -4.58
N ILE A 144 -11.69 -2.82 -5.66
CA ILE A 144 -11.40 -3.26 -7.03
C ILE A 144 -10.01 -2.79 -7.39
N VAL A 145 -9.16 -3.71 -7.84
CA VAL A 145 -7.76 -3.43 -8.20
C VAL A 145 -7.68 -2.79 -9.57
N GLY A 146 -6.89 -1.71 -9.71
CA GLY A 146 -6.64 -1.03 -10.97
C GLY A 146 -7.63 0.09 -11.30
N HIS A 147 -7.95 0.19 -12.57
CA HIS A 147 -8.87 1.19 -13.11
C HIS A 147 -9.81 0.57 -14.15
N TRP A 148 -10.76 1.37 -14.66
CA TRP A 148 -11.68 0.91 -15.70
C TRP A 148 -11.68 1.87 -16.91
N ASN A 149 -10.47 2.05 -17.52
CA ASN A 149 -10.24 2.82 -18.73
C ASN A 149 -9.30 2.07 -19.67
N TYR A 150 -9.86 1.33 -20.62
CA TYR A 150 -9.10 0.51 -21.58
C TYR A 150 -9.54 0.80 -23.00
N LYS A 151 -8.95 0.13 -23.99
CA LYS A 151 -9.42 0.08 -25.36
C LYS A 151 -10.56 -0.93 -25.49
N GLU A 152 -11.40 -0.75 -26.48
CA GLU A 152 -12.62 -1.55 -26.68
C GLU A 152 -12.38 -3.05 -26.88
N ASP A 153 -11.20 -3.43 -27.35
CA ASP A 153 -10.81 -4.82 -27.63
C ASP A 153 -10.12 -5.52 -26.43
N VAL A 154 -9.96 -4.83 -25.32
CA VAL A 154 -9.28 -5.38 -24.15
C VAL A 154 -10.17 -6.37 -23.42
N VAL A 155 -9.65 -7.58 -23.23
CA VAL A 155 -10.19 -8.61 -22.35
C VAL A 155 -9.13 -8.95 -21.32
N LYS A 156 -9.45 -8.82 -20.04
CA LYS A 156 -8.47 -9.02 -18.97
C LYS A 156 -9.12 -9.60 -17.71
N PRO A 157 -8.33 -10.21 -16.82
CA PRO A 157 -8.82 -10.52 -15.49
C PRO A 157 -9.07 -9.25 -14.69
N VAL A 158 -10.16 -9.22 -13.92
CA VAL A 158 -10.44 -8.22 -12.89
C VAL A 158 -10.20 -8.85 -11.54
N TYR A 159 -9.44 -8.15 -10.70
CA TYR A 159 -9.13 -8.58 -9.36
C TYR A 159 -9.84 -7.69 -8.34
N VAL A 160 -10.42 -8.33 -7.33
CA VAL A 160 -11.07 -7.65 -6.22
C VAL A 160 -10.50 -8.19 -4.92
N VAL A 161 -10.11 -7.32 -4.01
CA VAL A 161 -9.71 -7.71 -2.66
C VAL A 161 -10.85 -7.42 -1.71
N SER A 162 -11.29 -8.42 -0.97
CA SER A 162 -12.41 -8.28 -0.02
C SER A 162 -12.28 -9.23 1.17
N SER A 163 -12.78 -8.79 2.32
CA SER A 163 -12.99 -9.64 3.50
C SER A 163 -14.42 -10.21 3.59
N ALA A 164 -15.27 -9.95 2.59
CA ALA A 164 -16.59 -10.57 2.48
C ALA A 164 -16.49 -12.07 2.17
N GLU A 165 -17.57 -12.80 2.41
CA GLU A 165 -17.62 -14.25 2.13
C GLU A 165 -17.78 -14.58 0.64
N LYS A 166 -18.43 -13.69 -0.10
CA LYS A 166 -18.69 -13.82 -1.53
C LYS A 166 -18.61 -12.45 -2.19
N VAL A 167 -18.09 -12.39 -3.40
CA VAL A 167 -18.07 -11.17 -4.21
C VAL A 167 -18.67 -11.44 -5.57
N GLU A 168 -19.58 -10.58 -5.99
CA GLU A 168 -20.18 -10.57 -7.33
C GLU A 168 -19.77 -9.29 -8.05
N LEU A 169 -19.43 -9.40 -9.34
CA LEU A 169 -19.03 -8.28 -10.18
C LEU A 169 -20.18 -7.90 -11.13
N PHE A 170 -20.37 -6.60 -11.30
CA PHE A 170 -21.37 -6.04 -12.21
C PHE A 170 -20.71 -5.06 -13.16
N LEU A 171 -21.11 -5.09 -14.42
CA LEU A 171 -20.72 -4.13 -15.44
C LEU A 171 -21.98 -3.47 -16.00
N ASN A 172 -22.10 -2.16 -15.82
CA ASN A 172 -23.27 -1.37 -16.21
C ASN A 172 -24.60 -1.99 -15.70
N GLY A 173 -24.58 -2.48 -14.46
CA GLY A 173 -25.73 -3.09 -13.79
C GLY A 173 -26.00 -4.56 -14.19
N LYS A 174 -25.25 -5.12 -15.14
CA LYS A 174 -25.37 -6.54 -15.52
C LYS A 174 -24.37 -7.37 -14.72
N SER A 175 -24.85 -8.41 -14.04
CA SER A 175 -24.00 -9.35 -13.32
C SER A 175 -23.05 -10.11 -14.25
N LEU A 176 -21.80 -10.19 -13.89
CA LEU A 176 -20.76 -11.03 -14.49
C LEU A 176 -20.51 -12.30 -13.65
N GLY A 177 -21.30 -12.50 -12.59
CA GLY A 177 -21.21 -13.66 -11.72
C GLY A 177 -20.26 -13.44 -10.53
N ASN A 178 -19.93 -14.55 -9.87
CA ASN A 178 -19.12 -14.57 -8.67
C ASN A 178 -17.63 -14.75 -9.00
N GLY A 179 -16.78 -14.05 -8.27
CA GLY A 179 -15.35 -14.21 -8.37
C GLY A 179 -14.88 -15.55 -7.79
N GLN A 180 -13.84 -16.12 -8.39
CA GLN A 180 -13.11 -17.23 -7.78
C GLN A 180 -12.31 -16.69 -6.57
N ARG A 181 -12.57 -17.23 -5.38
CA ARG A 181 -11.89 -16.82 -4.15
C ARG A 181 -10.60 -17.60 -3.97
N ASP A 182 -9.49 -16.90 -3.82
CA ASP A 182 -8.18 -17.46 -3.51
C ASP A 182 -7.53 -16.68 -2.36
N TYR A 183 -6.63 -17.32 -1.62
CA TYR A 183 -5.90 -16.67 -0.51
C TYR A 183 -6.80 -15.90 0.46
N HIS A 184 -8.00 -16.40 0.71
CA HIS A 184 -9.04 -15.83 1.56
C HIS A 184 -9.59 -14.47 1.12
N PHE A 185 -8.76 -13.57 0.64
CA PHE A 185 -9.08 -12.18 0.35
C PHE A 185 -9.14 -11.82 -1.13
N LEU A 186 -8.62 -12.65 -2.03
CA LEU A 186 -8.55 -12.36 -3.46
C LEU A 186 -9.72 -13.00 -4.21
N TYR A 187 -10.44 -12.20 -4.97
CA TYR A 187 -11.49 -12.65 -5.88
C TYR A 187 -11.07 -12.33 -7.32
N THR A 188 -11.02 -13.35 -8.16
CA THR A 188 -10.61 -13.25 -9.56
C THR A 188 -11.79 -13.47 -10.49
N PHE A 189 -12.00 -12.53 -11.39
CA PHE A 189 -12.97 -12.60 -12.49
C PHE A 189 -12.17 -12.70 -13.79
N LYS A 190 -12.24 -13.87 -14.45
CA LYS A 190 -11.48 -14.12 -15.69
C LYS A 190 -12.20 -13.54 -16.90
N ASP A 191 -11.42 -13.21 -17.93
CA ASP A 191 -11.90 -12.88 -19.28
C ASP A 191 -13.00 -11.81 -19.32
N VAL A 192 -12.83 -10.73 -18.50
CA VAL A 192 -13.76 -9.61 -18.48
C VAL A 192 -13.45 -8.69 -19.64
N ALA A 193 -14.37 -8.60 -20.60
CA ALA A 193 -14.27 -7.67 -21.72
C ALA A 193 -14.55 -6.24 -21.23
N PHE A 194 -13.70 -5.30 -21.64
CA PHE A 194 -13.91 -3.89 -21.32
C PHE A 194 -15.11 -3.33 -22.08
N VAL A 195 -16.00 -2.71 -21.35
CA VAL A 195 -17.09 -1.86 -21.85
C VAL A 195 -17.08 -0.58 -21.02
N PRO A 196 -17.09 0.61 -21.65
CA PRO A 196 -17.17 1.87 -20.92
C PRO A 196 -18.38 1.93 -19.98
N GLY A 197 -18.21 2.51 -18.82
CA GLY A 197 -19.28 2.67 -17.84
C GLY A 197 -18.84 2.34 -16.43
N LYS A 198 -19.73 1.75 -15.64
CA LYS A 198 -19.54 1.48 -14.23
C LYS A 198 -19.25 -0.01 -13.98
N LEU A 199 -18.12 -0.29 -13.38
CA LEU A 199 -17.74 -1.59 -12.85
C LEU A 199 -17.96 -1.58 -11.34
N GLU A 200 -18.80 -2.49 -10.82
CA GLU A 200 -19.15 -2.57 -9.41
C GLU A 200 -18.82 -3.95 -8.86
N ALA A 201 -18.22 -3.99 -7.69
CA ALA A 201 -18.03 -5.23 -6.93
C ALA A 201 -18.87 -5.15 -5.65
N VAL A 202 -19.70 -6.16 -5.43
CA VAL A 202 -20.60 -6.26 -4.28
C VAL A 202 -20.18 -7.45 -3.44
N GLY A 203 -19.88 -7.18 -2.17
CA GLY A 203 -19.53 -8.19 -1.19
C GLY A 203 -20.76 -8.62 -0.39
N TYR A 204 -20.88 -9.91 -0.14
CA TYR A 204 -21.94 -10.51 0.62
C TYR A 204 -21.40 -11.27 1.83
N ASP A 205 -22.16 -11.23 2.93
CA ASP A 205 -21.90 -12.02 4.11
C ASP A 205 -22.30 -13.50 3.93
N LYS A 206 -22.10 -14.32 4.96
CA LYS A 206 -22.46 -15.76 4.97
C LYS A 206 -23.96 -16.03 4.78
N ASN A 207 -24.81 -15.03 5.03
CA ASN A 207 -26.28 -15.14 4.88
C ASN A 207 -26.75 -14.64 3.50
N GLY A 208 -25.83 -14.19 2.63
CA GLY A 208 -26.13 -13.62 1.34
C GLY A 208 -26.60 -12.17 1.38
N LYS A 209 -26.46 -11.49 2.51
CA LYS A 209 -26.77 -10.06 2.63
C LYS A 209 -25.57 -9.24 2.16
N GLU A 210 -25.83 -8.20 1.36
CA GLU A 210 -24.80 -7.22 0.98
C GLU A 210 -24.20 -6.57 2.24
N CYS A 211 -22.86 -6.54 2.30
CA CYS A 211 -22.11 -5.99 3.44
C CYS A 211 -21.07 -4.94 3.03
N CYS A 212 -20.62 -4.92 1.77
CA CYS A 212 -19.70 -3.91 1.27
C CYS A 212 -19.80 -3.78 -0.25
N ARG A 213 -19.39 -2.61 -0.78
CA ARG A 213 -19.42 -2.31 -2.22
C ARG A 213 -18.27 -1.40 -2.61
N ALA A 214 -17.72 -1.63 -3.80
CA ALA A 214 -16.78 -0.74 -4.46
C ALA A 214 -17.17 -0.53 -5.91
N GLU A 215 -16.79 0.62 -6.47
CA GLU A 215 -17.05 0.92 -7.87
C GLU A 215 -15.86 1.62 -8.54
N LEU A 216 -15.72 1.39 -9.83
CA LEU A 216 -14.87 2.13 -10.74
C LEU A 216 -15.75 2.66 -11.89
N GLN A 217 -15.48 3.89 -12.29
CA GLN A 217 -16.20 4.53 -13.40
C GLN A 217 -15.21 4.89 -14.50
N THR A 218 -15.53 4.54 -15.74
CA THR A 218 -14.75 5.00 -16.90
C THR A 218 -14.77 6.51 -16.96
N ALA A 219 -13.59 7.14 -16.98
CA ALA A 219 -13.42 8.56 -17.20
C ALA A 219 -13.37 8.87 -18.70
N GLY A 220 -13.83 10.06 -19.07
CA GLY A 220 -13.70 10.63 -20.39
C GLY A 220 -12.29 11.15 -20.69
N LYS A 221 -12.20 12.07 -21.66
CA LYS A 221 -10.95 12.75 -21.96
C LYS A 221 -10.58 13.72 -20.85
N PRO A 222 -9.27 13.95 -20.60
CA PRO A 222 -8.81 15.04 -19.73
C PRO A 222 -9.34 16.40 -20.22
N GLU A 223 -9.96 17.18 -19.33
CA GLU A 223 -10.51 18.50 -19.66
C GLU A 223 -10.18 19.58 -18.64
N GLN A 224 -10.03 19.23 -17.36
CA GLN A 224 -9.85 20.21 -16.30
C GLN A 224 -8.90 19.75 -15.21
N ILE A 225 -8.29 20.71 -14.53
CA ILE A 225 -7.48 20.50 -13.35
C ILE A 225 -8.36 20.70 -12.10
N LYS A 226 -8.21 19.85 -11.11
CA LYS A 226 -8.80 20.00 -9.77
C LYS A 226 -7.69 20.13 -8.74
N LEU A 227 -7.79 21.13 -7.88
CA LEU A 227 -6.92 21.33 -6.74
C LEU A 227 -7.65 21.01 -5.43
N SER A 228 -6.95 20.40 -4.50
CA SER A 228 -7.42 20.20 -3.14
C SER A 228 -6.22 20.25 -2.17
N VAL A 229 -6.50 20.48 -0.88
CA VAL A 229 -5.47 20.64 0.14
C VAL A 229 -5.65 19.59 1.22
N ILE A 230 -4.55 18.97 1.61
CA ILE A 230 -4.45 18.10 2.77
C ILE A 230 -3.62 18.85 3.81
N GLN A 231 -4.24 19.16 4.93
CA GLN A 231 -3.63 19.92 6.02
C GLN A 231 -4.10 19.38 7.38
N SER A 232 -3.50 19.86 8.45
CA SER A 232 -3.97 19.55 9.80
C SER A 232 -5.46 19.93 9.95
N PRO A 233 -6.29 19.12 10.64
CA PRO A 233 -7.65 19.48 11.01
C PRO A 233 -7.75 20.79 11.81
N LYS A 234 -6.68 21.18 12.50
CA LYS A 234 -6.56 22.47 13.22
C LYS A 234 -6.15 23.64 12.33
N GLY A 235 -6.09 23.42 11.02
CA GLY A 235 -5.69 24.40 10.01
C GLY A 235 -4.18 24.54 9.88
N TRP A 236 -3.78 25.39 8.92
CA TRP A 236 -2.39 25.67 8.58
C TRP A 236 -1.87 26.86 9.43
N LYS A 237 -0.70 26.73 10.02
CA LYS A 237 -0.12 27.71 10.95
C LYS A 237 1.06 28.44 10.32
N ALA A 238 1.14 29.75 10.59
CA ALA A 238 2.23 30.63 10.13
C ALA A 238 3.43 30.57 11.10
N ASP A 239 3.99 29.41 11.30
CA ASP A 239 5.15 29.18 12.18
C ASP A 239 6.50 29.07 11.45
N GLY A 240 6.49 29.11 10.11
CA GLY A 240 7.67 28.96 9.27
C GLY A 240 8.10 27.51 9.05
N ALA A 241 7.37 26.54 9.58
CA ALA A 241 7.70 25.10 9.49
C ALA A 241 6.49 24.26 9.05
N ASP A 242 5.26 24.66 9.39
CA ASP A 242 4.05 23.92 9.07
C ASP A 242 3.84 23.80 7.56
N MET A 243 3.42 22.64 7.10
CA MET A 243 3.28 22.32 5.69
C MET A 243 1.89 21.82 5.34
N VAL A 244 1.47 22.14 4.13
CA VAL A 244 0.29 21.55 3.50
C VAL A 244 0.71 20.75 2.26
N LEU A 245 -0.04 19.70 1.96
CA LEU A 245 0.04 18.99 0.69
C LEU A 245 -1.03 19.54 -0.24
N LEU A 246 -0.60 20.13 -1.34
CA LEU A 246 -1.46 20.48 -2.45
C LEU A 246 -1.63 19.25 -3.33
N GLN A 247 -2.84 18.75 -3.48
CA GLN A 247 -3.14 17.66 -4.41
C GLN A 247 -3.69 18.25 -5.70
N VAL A 248 -3.15 17.80 -6.82
CA VAL A 248 -3.62 18.11 -8.16
C VAL A 248 -4.13 16.85 -8.83
N GLU A 249 -5.29 16.94 -9.45
CA GLU A 249 -5.91 15.86 -10.21
C GLU A 249 -6.34 16.36 -11.59
N VAL A 250 -6.17 15.51 -12.59
CA VAL A 250 -6.68 15.75 -13.94
C VAL A 250 -8.01 15.01 -14.09
N MET A 251 -9.05 15.77 -14.40
CA MET A 251 -10.44 15.32 -14.42
C MET A 251 -11.02 15.42 -15.83
N ASP A 252 -12.00 14.59 -16.12
CA ASP A 252 -12.86 14.73 -17.27
C ASP A 252 -13.96 15.81 -17.05
N LYS A 253 -14.80 16.03 -18.04
CA LYS A 253 -15.92 16.99 -17.96
C LYS A 253 -16.92 16.69 -16.83
N ASP A 254 -17.04 15.43 -16.44
CA ASP A 254 -17.98 14.96 -15.41
C ASP A 254 -17.34 14.94 -14.01
N GLY A 255 -16.09 15.44 -13.89
CA GLY A 255 -15.35 15.48 -12.62
C GLY A 255 -14.80 14.12 -12.17
N ARG A 256 -14.61 13.17 -13.09
CA ARG A 256 -13.94 11.91 -12.82
C ARG A 256 -12.46 12.02 -13.10
N ARG A 257 -11.61 11.48 -12.21
CA ARG A 257 -10.17 11.47 -12.43
C ARG A 257 -9.82 10.59 -13.62
N CYS A 258 -9.00 11.14 -14.52
CA CYS A 258 -8.48 10.44 -15.70
C CYS A 258 -7.29 9.56 -15.31
N PRO A 259 -7.45 8.23 -15.16
CA PRO A 259 -6.42 7.36 -14.58
C PRO A 259 -5.19 7.17 -15.47
N LEU A 260 -5.26 7.57 -16.73
CA LEU A 260 -4.15 7.46 -17.68
C LEU A 260 -3.49 8.82 -18.00
N ALA A 261 -3.94 9.91 -17.38
CA ALA A 261 -3.38 11.23 -17.59
C ALA A 261 -1.97 11.34 -16.98
N ASN A 262 -1.04 11.90 -17.77
CA ASN A 262 0.36 12.13 -17.41
C ASN A 262 0.79 13.58 -17.76
N ASP A 263 -0.13 14.52 -17.69
CA ASP A 263 0.08 15.90 -18.08
C ASP A 263 1.10 16.59 -17.15
N LEU A 264 1.90 17.48 -17.71
CA LEU A 264 2.80 18.32 -16.95
C LEU A 264 2.04 19.58 -16.46
N ILE A 265 1.97 19.74 -15.15
CA ILE A 265 1.24 20.84 -14.52
C ILE A 265 2.22 21.89 -14.04
N HIS A 266 2.00 23.14 -14.44
CA HIS A 266 2.74 24.31 -13.97
C HIS A 266 1.99 25.00 -12.83
N PHE A 267 2.71 25.36 -11.76
CA PHE A 267 2.16 25.98 -10.56
C PHE A 267 2.73 27.38 -10.34
N ASP A 268 1.83 28.34 -10.03
CA ASP A 268 2.17 29.63 -9.51
C ASP A 268 1.65 29.79 -8.08
N VAL A 269 2.46 30.40 -7.21
CA VAL A 269 2.11 30.64 -5.80
C VAL A 269 2.35 32.08 -5.45
N GLU A 270 1.33 32.74 -4.90
CA GLU A 270 1.34 34.13 -4.44
C GLU A 270 0.93 34.19 -2.96
N GLY A 271 1.63 35.00 -2.17
CA GLY A 271 1.33 35.18 -0.73
C GLY A 271 2.43 34.64 0.19
N PRO A 272 2.22 34.64 1.52
CA PRO A 272 3.24 34.34 2.51
C PRO A 272 3.48 32.82 2.69
N ALA A 273 3.97 32.20 1.64
CA ALA A 273 4.32 30.78 1.63
C ALA A 273 5.56 30.51 0.77
N GLU A 274 6.21 29.40 1.04
CA GLU A 274 7.34 28.89 0.28
C GLU A 274 6.92 27.61 -0.48
N TRP A 275 7.10 27.66 -1.79
CA TRP A 275 6.91 26.49 -2.63
C TRP A 275 8.05 25.49 -2.44
N ARG A 276 7.73 24.24 -2.07
CA ARG A 276 8.69 23.17 -1.90
C ARG A 276 8.68 22.15 -3.05
N GLY A 277 7.64 22.21 -3.89
CA GLY A 277 7.48 21.32 -5.05
C GLY A 277 7.21 19.87 -4.69
N GLY A 278 7.64 18.98 -5.57
CA GLY A 278 7.60 17.54 -5.36
C GLY A 278 8.86 17.01 -4.65
N ILE A 279 9.18 15.74 -4.91
CA ILE A 279 10.39 15.09 -4.38
C ILE A 279 11.23 14.51 -5.52
N ALA A 280 12.47 14.12 -5.22
CA ALA A 280 13.29 13.36 -6.14
C ALA A 280 12.79 11.90 -6.23
N GLN A 281 12.68 11.39 -7.46
CA GLN A 281 12.25 10.02 -7.74
C GLN A 281 13.17 9.39 -8.77
N GLY A 282 14.08 8.53 -8.32
CA GLY A 282 15.09 7.97 -9.21
C GLY A 282 16.00 9.05 -9.79
N LYS A 283 15.98 9.20 -11.12
CA LYS A 283 16.72 10.23 -11.86
C LYS A 283 15.98 11.57 -11.96
N ASP A 284 14.70 11.60 -11.69
CA ASP A 284 13.85 12.78 -11.79
C ASP A 284 13.87 13.55 -10.46
N ASN A 285 14.05 14.87 -10.51
CA ASN A 285 14.10 15.72 -9.33
C ASN A 285 13.10 16.87 -9.47
N TYR A 286 12.06 16.82 -8.64
CA TYR A 286 10.99 17.81 -8.61
C TYR A 286 11.03 18.70 -7.35
N ILE A 287 12.11 18.64 -6.56
CA ILE A 287 12.30 19.52 -5.41
C ILE A 287 12.41 20.95 -5.94
N LEU A 288 11.57 21.83 -5.39
CA LEU A 288 11.41 23.25 -5.79
C LEU A 288 10.89 23.44 -7.23
N SER A 289 10.72 22.39 -8.02
CA SER A 289 10.16 22.52 -9.36
C SER A 289 8.72 23.03 -9.31
N LYS A 290 8.40 23.98 -10.16
CA LYS A 290 7.03 24.43 -10.37
C LYS A 290 6.31 23.62 -11.46
N ASP A 291 7.03 22.77 -12.16
CA ASP A 291 6.50 21.87 -13.17
C ASP A 291 6.52 20.45 -12.65
N LEU A 292 5.34 19.89 -12.40
CA LEU A 292 5.18 18.55 -11.87
C LEU A 292 4.27 17.72 -12.78
N PRO A 293 4.74 16.56 -13.27
CA PRO A 293 3.86 15.66 -14.00
C PRO A 293 2.85 15.02 -13.06
N VAL A 294 1.60 14.88 -13.49
CA VAL A 294 0.70 13.92 -12.85
C VAL A 294 1.08 12.50 -13.31
N GLU A 295 0.89 11.55 -12.44
CA GLU A 295 1.01 10.13 -12.74
C GLU A 295 -0.32 9.46 -12.40
N CYS A 296 -0.93 8.82 -13.38
CA CYS A 296 -2.28 8.28 -13.24
C CYS A 296 -3.31 9.35 -12.83
N GLY A 297 -3.15 10.54 -13.42
CA GLY A 297 -4.06 11.67 -13.21
C GLY A 297 -3.96 12.37 -11.87
N ILE A 298 -2.93 12.10 -11.06
CA ILE A 298 -2.78 12.71 -9.73
C ILE A 298 -1.32 12.94 -9.37
N ASN A 299 -1.05 14.04 -8.67
CA ASN A 299 0.23 14.27 -7.97
C ASN A 299 0.01 15.17 -6.75
N ARG A 300 1.08 15.37 -5.98
CA ARG A 300 1.09 16.27 -4.81
C ARG A 300 2.33 17.12 -4.79
N ALA A 301 2.17 18.33 -4.25
CA ALA A 301 3.26 19.26 -3.96
C ALA A 301 3.24 19.67 -2.49
N LEU A 302 4.40 20.05 -1.99
CA LEU A 302 4.59 20.56 -0.63
C LEU A 302 4.67 22.07 -0.65
N ILE A 303 3.95 22.73 0.27
CA ILE A 303 3.97 24.16 0.48
C ILE A 303 4.20 24.43 1.97
N ARG A 304 5.20 25.24 2.30
CA ARG A 304 5.57 25.58 3.66
C ARG A 304 5.08 26.98 4.02
N SER A 305 4.55 27.17 5.21
CA SER A 305 4.19 28.49 5.71
C SER A 305 5.42 29.37 5.94
N LEU A 306 5.24 30.68 5.83
CA LEU A 306 6.17 31.65 6.44
C LEU A 306 5.70 31.99 7.86
N THR A 307 6.46 32.82 8.58
CA THR A 307 6.07 33.31 9.90
C THR A 307 5.06 34.47 9.84
N THR A 308 4.79 34.98 8.66
CA THR A 308 3.75 36.01 8.41
C THR A 308 2.46 35.27 8.03
N PRO A 309 1.39 35.41 8.83
CA PRO A 309 0.10 34.84 8.46
C PRO A 309 -0.52 35.57 7.28
N GLY A 310 -1.37 34.89 6.53
CA GLY A 310 -2.07 35.50 5.41
C GLY A 310 -2.66 34.48 4.44
N THR A 311 -3.25 35.02 3.37
CA THR A 311 -3.84 34.22 2.30
C THR A 311 -2.78 33.89 1.24
N VAL A 312 -2.74 32.66 0.85
CA VAL A 312 -1.88 32.14 -0.22
C VAL A 312 -2.78 31.67 -1.36
N ARG A 313 -2.54 32.19 -2.54
CA ARG A 313 -3.22 31.81 -3.78
C ARG A 313 -2.33 30.92 -4.63
N ILE A 314 -2.87 29.83 -5.10
CA ILE A 314 -2.15 28.85 -5.92
C ILE A 314 -2.94 28.61 -7.20
N THR A 315 -2.27 28.78 -8.33
CA THR A 315 -2.85 28.52 -9.65
C THR A 315 -2.13 27.33 -10.28
N ALA A 316 -2.87 26.44 -10.92
CA ALA A 316 -2.33 25.32 -11.69
C ALA A 316 -2.79 25.38 -13.14
N LYS A 317 -1.86 25.19 -14.08
CA LYS A 317 -2.09 25.25 -15.53
C LYS A 317 -1.44 24.09 -16.24
N ALA A 318 -2.05 23.62 -17.31
CA ALA A 318 -1.47 22.66 -18.25
C ALA A 318 -2.03 22.89 -19.65
N ASP A 319 -1.30 22.48 -20.66
CA ASP A 319 -1.73 22.62 -22.05
C ASP A 319 -3.01 21.79 -22.30
N GLY A 320 -4.01 22.43 -22.91
CA GLY A 320 -5.27 21.77 -23.26
C GLY A 320 -6.23 21.48 -22.09
N LEU A 321 -5.90 21.91 -20.87
CA LEU A 321 -6.75 21.72 -19.71
C LEU A 321 -7.25 23.06 -19.15
N GLN A 322 -8.47 23.07 -18.66
CA GLN A 322 -8.97 24.21 -17.87
C GLN A 322 -8.13 24.34 -16.61
N SER A 323 -7.58 25.53 -16.38
CA SER A 323 -6.78 25.87 -15.20
C SER A 323 -7.63 25.86 -13.91
N ALA A 324 -6.97 25.63 -12.79
CA ALA A 324 -7.59 25.70 -11.47
C ALA A 324 -6.85 26.65 -10.55
N GLU A 325 -7.60 27.23 -9.61
CA GLU A 325 -7.07 28.09 -8.55
C GLU A 325 -7.63 27.65 -7.20
N ILE A 326 -6.81 27.76 -6.16
CA ILE A 326 -7.24 27.55 -4.78
C ILE A 326 -6.58 28.58 -3.88
N SER A 327 -7.32 29.06 -2.88
CA SER A 327 -6.82 29.97 -1.85
C SER A 327 -6.87 29.29 -0.49
N LEU A 328 -5.79 29.42 0.27
CA LEU A 328 -5.68 28.94 1.65
C LEU A 328 -5.17 30.08 2.54
N SER A 329 -5.48 30.00 3.83
CA SER A 329 -5.02 30.99 4.79
C SER A 329 -4.24 30.30 5.91
N SER A 330 -3.06 30.85 6.23
CA SER A 330 -2.31 30.45 7.40
C SER A 330 -2.70 31.30 8.61
N ALA A 331 -2.94 30.63 9.75
CA ALA A 331 -3.28 31.30 11.00
C ALA A 331 -2.03 31.74 11.76
N PRO A 332 -2.07 32.89 12.48
CA PRO A 332 -0.95 33.34 13.28
C PRO A 332 -0.63 32.38 14.43
N VAL A 333 0.65 32.29 14.77
CA VAL A 333 1.15 31.65 15.98
C VAL A 333 2.20 32.56 16.62
N GLU A 334 2.40 32.41 17.94
CA GLU A 334 3.47 33.10 18.61
C GLU A 334 4.80 32.42 18.25
N VAL A 335 5.69 33.19 17.62
CA VAL A 335 7.04 32.77 17.26
C VAL A 335 8.04 33.62 18.01
N LYS A 336 8.90 32.99 18.81
CA LYS A 336 9.97 33.66 19.58
C LYS A 336 11.32 33.11 19.13
N ASN A 337 12.22 33.97 18.69
CA ASN A 337 13.55 33.60 18.20
C ASN A 337 13.51 32.51 17.09
N GLY A 338 12.52 32.59 16.20
CA GLY A 338 12.35 31.59 15.14
C GLY A 338 11.72 30.25 15.57
N LEU A 339 11.32 30.14 16.83
CA LEU A 339 10.69 28.93 17.38
C LEU A 339 9.23 29.21 17.75
N SER A 340 8.38 28.28 17.42
CA SER A 340 6.95 28.27 17.81
C SER A 340 6.76 27.34 19.00
N ASN A 341 5.85 27.72 19.90
CA ASN A 341 5.36 26.83 20.95
C ASN A 341 4.26 25.88 20.46
N TYR A 342 3.86 26.02 19.21
CA TYR A 342 2.85 25.16 18.59
C TYR A 342 3.47 23.85 18.13
N ILE A 343 2.93 22.72 18.61
CA ILE A 343 3.31 21.37 18.18
C ILE A 343 2.22 20.85 17.26
N PRO A 344 2.49 20.64 15.97
CA PRO A 344 1.49 20.11 15.06
C PRO A 344 0.95 18.76 15.54
N GLY A 345 -0.35 18.65 15.71
CA GLY A 345 -1.03 17.43 16.12
C GLY A 345 -1.14 17.21 17.63
N ASP A 346 -0.57 18.08 18.48
CA ASP A 346 -0.62 17.92 19.96
C ASP A 346 -2.06 17.86 20.50
N GLU A 347 -2.98 18.60 19.89
CA GLU A 347 -4.40 18.63 20.27
C GLU A 347 -5.28 17.71 19.40
N LEU A 348 -4.70 16.89 18.55
CA LEU A 348 -5.48 15.97 17.73
C LEU A 348 -5.82 14.74 18.54
N GLU A 349 -7.08 14.30 18.46
CA GLU A 349 -7.51 13.04 19.05
C GLU A 349 -6.70 11.87 18.47
N GLY A 350 -6.37 10.91 19.33
CA GLY A 350 -5.75 9.67 18.89
C GLY A 350 -6.62 8.98 17.83
N ARG A 351 -5.97 8.45 16.79
CA ARG A 351 -6.70 7.77 15.70
C ARG A 351 -7.35 6.46 16.11
N LEU A 352 -6.98 5.89 17.23
CA LEU A 352 -7.57 4.67 17.78
C LEU A 352 -8.74 5.04 18.71
N THR A 353 -9.84 5.51 18.13
CA THR A 353 -11.05 5.89 18.85
C THR A 353 -12.09 4.78 18.94
N ARG A 354 -11.86 3.65 18.33
CA ARG A 354 -12.86 2.58 18.24
C ARG A 354 -13.02 1.75 19.52
N GLY A 355 -12.25 2.01 20.56
CA GLY A 355 -12.26 1.24 21.78
C GLY A 355 -11.51 -0.11 21.67
N GLU A 356 -11.86 -1.04 22.54
CA GLU A 356 -11.28 -2.39 22.51
C GLU A 356 -11.66 -3.14 21.24
N THR A 357 -10.72 -3.93 20.71
CA THR A 357 -11.00 -4.80 19.57
C THR A 357 -12.06 -5.85 20.01
N PRO A 358 -13.20 -5.94 19.33
CA PRO A 358 -14.21 -6.93 19.65
C PRO A 358 -13.65 -8.36 19.61
N LEU A 359 -14.12 -9.23 20.47
CA LEU A 359 -13.83 -10.65 20.37
C LEU A 359 -14.44 -11.18 19.08
N THR A 360 -13.59 -11.59 18.16
CA THR A 360 -14.06 -12.13 16.89
C THR A 360 -14.37 -13.61 16.99
N PRO A 361 -15.46 -14.10 16.36
CA PRO A 361 -15.81 -15.52 16.39
C PRO A 361 -14.72 -16.45 15.84
N SER A 362 -13.85 -15.90 14.99
CA SER A 362 -12.71 -16.64 14.43
C SER A 362 -11.52 -16.76 15.39
N TYR A 363 -11.53 -16.00 16.49
CA TYR A 363 -10.48 -16.10 17.50
C TYR A 363 -10.87 -17.18 18.52
N LYS A 364 -10.59 -18.41 18.18
CA LYS A 364 -10.72 -19.55 19.07
C LYS A 364 -9.35 -20.14 19.31
N ASP A 365 -8.98 -20.29 20.55
CA ASP A 365 -7.83 -21.09 20.90
C ASP A 365 -8.22 -22.55 20.74
N THR A 366 -7.76 -23.16 19.68
CA THR A 366 -7.99 -24.59 19.39
C THR A 366 -6.74 -25.42 19.65
N LYS A 367 -5.67 -24.81 20.15
CA LYS A 367 -4.44 -25.51 20.47
C LYS A 367 -4.59 -26.22 21.80
N VAL A 368 -4.19 -27.46 21.79
CA VAL A 368 -4.04 -28.26 23.00
C VAL A 368 -2.59 -28.18 23.43
N ASP A 369 -2.35 -27.86 24.68
CA ASP A 369 -1.01 -27.93 25.24
C ASP A 369 -0.48 -29.36 25.14
N VAL A 370 0.63 -29.52 24.44
CA VAL A 370 1.31 -30.81 24.27
C VAL A 370 2.58 -30.78 25.08
N ASN A 371 2.67 -31.64 26.06
CA ASN A 371 3.90 -31.87 26.80
C ASN A 371 4.72 -32.93 26.10
N ILE A 372 5.92 -32.57 25.64
CA ILE A 372 6.87 -33.53 25.10
C ILE A 372 7.49 -34.30 26.28
N LEU A 373 7.33 -35.60 26.30
CA LEU A 373 7.81 -36.45 27.39
C LEU A 373 9.19 -37.08 27.08
N SER A 374 9.46 -37.32 25.82
CA SER A 374 10.72 -37.89 25.37
C SER A 374 10.97 -37.56 23.91
N ALA A 375 12.21 -37.65 23.47
CA ALA A 375 12.60 -37.59 22.08
C ALA A 375 13.61 -38.67 21.72
N VAL A 376 13.59 -39.07 20.46
CA VAL A 376 14.58 -39.98 19.87
C VAL A 376 15.36 -39.17 18.83
N ALA A 377 16.69 -39.26 18.88
CA ALA A 377 17.56 -38.52 17.99
C ALA A 377 18.52 -39.46 17.22
N GLY A 378 18.85 -39.07 15.98
CA GLY A 378 19.78 -39.82 15.15
C GLY A 378 21.24 -39.72 15.61
N ALA A 379 21.56 -38.69 16.40
CA ALA A 379 22.87 -38.53 17.07
C ALA A 379 22.69 -37.86 18.43
N ASN A 380 23.66 -38.01 19.32
CA ASN A 380 23.67 -37.35 20.63
C ASN A 380 22.35 -37.53 21.40
N GLN A 381 21.87 -38.76 21.46
CA GLN A 381 20.60 -39.13 22.07
C GLN A 381 20.46 -38.65 23.52
N ASP A 382 21.53 -38.67 24.30
CA ASP A 382 21.54 -38.24 25.70
C ASP A 382 21.28 -36.73 25.85
N GLU A 383 21.48 -35.98 24.78
CA GLU A 383 21.24 -34.55 24.72
C GLU A 383 19.87 -34.18 24.10
N ALA A 384 19.10 -35.16 23.63
CA ALA A 384 17.82 -34.92 22.98
C ALA A 384 16.84 -34.12 23.84
N ILE A 385 16.91 -34.27 25.17
CA ILE A 385 16.11 -33.51 26.12
C ILE A 385 16.32 -31.97 25.98
N LYS A 386 17.50 -31.52 25.56
CA LYS A 386 17.84 -30.11 25.37
C LYS A 386 17.01 -29.44 24.24
N SER A 387 16.31 -30.22 23.43
CA SER A 387 15.41 -29.65 22.41
C SER A 387 14.03 -29.24 22.94
N PHE A 388 13.70 -29.65 24.18
CA PHE A 388 12.41 -29.40 24.80
C PHE A 388 12.46 -29.21 26.34
N ASP A 389 13.63 -28.88 26.90
CA ASP A 389 13.82 -28.63 28.33
C ASP A 389 13.45 -27.22 28.80
N ASP A 390 12.84 -26.43 27.91
CA ASP A 390 12.43 -25.03 28.15
C ASP A 390 13.60 -24.12 28.58
N ASN A 391 14.83 -24.46 28.19
CA ASN A 391 16.04 -23.70 28.48
C ASN A 391 16.68 -23.18 27.19
N GLU A 392 16.56 -21.87 26.93
CA GLU A 392 17.08 -21.21 25.74
C GLU A 392 18.63 -21.23 25.63
N LEU A 393 19.33 -21.61 26.70
CA LEU A 393 20.78 -21.68 26.73
C LEU A 393 21.29 -23.10 26.43
N SER A 394 20.39 -24.08 26.36
CA SER A 394 20.71 -25.44 25.97
C SER A 394 20.25 -25.71 24.54
N GLU A 395 20.95 -26.59 23.85
CA GLU A 395 20.57 -27.00 22.50
C GLU A 395 20.99 -28.46 22.25
N TRP A 396 20.17 -29.17 21.52
CA TRP A 396 20.59 -30.43 20.91
C TRP A 396 21.36 -30.14 19.62
N LYS A 397 22.49 -30.84 19.43
CA LYS A 397 23.32 -30.76 18.22
C LYS A 397 23.46 -32.14 17.60
N ASN A 398 23.34 -32.21 16.28
CA ASN A 398 23.68 -33.44 15.56
C ASN A 398 25.20 -33.58 15.44
N ASP A 399 25.64 -34.73 14.93
CA ASP A 399 27.06 -35.07 14.72
C ASP A 399 27.63 -34.55 13.37
N GLY A 400 26.89 -33.69 12.69
CA GLY A 400 27.25 -33.11 11.38
C GLY A 400 26.99 -34.01 10.18
N ARG A 401 26.38 -35.17 10.36
CA ARG A 401 26.03 -36.09 9.28
C ARG A 401 24.57 -35.96 8.90
N LEU A 402 24.27 -35.95 7.59
CA LEU A 402 22.91 -35.79 7.10
C LEU A 402 21.96 -36.93 7.52
N ASN A 403 22.46 -38.15 7.58
CA ASN A 403 21.65 -39.34 7.93
C ASN A 403 21.32 -39.43 9.44
N SER A 404 21.98 -38.67 10.28
CA SER A 404 21.72 -38.56 11.72
C SER A 404 21.18 -37.21 12.17
N ALA A 405 20.90 -36.31 11.23
CA ALA A 405 20.41 -34.98 11.49
C ALA A 405 18.88 -34.94 11.64
N TRP A 406 18.35 -35.76 12.55
CA TRP A 406 16.91 -35.78 12.82
C TRP A 406 16.67 -36.02 14.32
N ILE A 407 15.52 -35.49 14.79
CA ILE A 407 14.98 -35.70 16.13
C ILE A 407 13.46 -35.87 16.02
N THR A 408 12.90 -36.75 16.80
CA THR A 408 11.46 -37.05 16.80
C THR A 408 10.95 -37.12 18.24
#